data_6e7dae9e33ebacfbd56fa91732f7b12f
#
_entry.id   6e7dae9e33ebacfbd56fa91732f7b12f
#
_cell.length_a   1.000
_cell.length_b   1.000
_cell.length_c   1.000
_cell.angle_alpha   90.00
_cell.angle_beta   90.00
_cell.angle_gamma   90.00
#
_symmetry.space_group_name_H-M   'P 1'
#
loop_
_entity.id
_entity.type
_entity.pdbx_description
1 polymer ?
#
loop_
_entity_poly.entity_id
_entity_poly.type
_entity_poly.pdbx_seq_one_letter_code
_entity_poly.pdbx_strand_id
1 'polypeptide(L)'
;MGTYRMYTDAEGHARWEAVDLAKAPDWLAGLDSTTIRFGVREPGVLQNWHPAPQRQFVIILSGQLEIGFEDGSRKVFGPGDARLVEDTTGKGHTTIALGNEPCITANIGLKDQK
;
A
#
# COMPACT_ATOMS: atom_id res chain seq x y z
N MET A 1 12.27 -6.93 0.98
CA MET A 1 12.32 -5.48 1.16
C MET A 1 12.37 -4.80 -0.20
N GLY A 2 11.42 -3.94 -0.49
CA GLY A 2 11.35 -3.28 -1.78
C GLY A 2 10.44 -2.07 -1.79
N THR A 3 10.36 -1.45 -2.95
CA THR A 3 9.53 -0.29 -3.21
C THR A 3 8.52 -0.63 -4.30
N TYR A 4 7.26 -0.27 -4.07
CA TYR A 4 6.14 -0.72 -4.89
C TYR A 4 5.14 0.40 -5.08
N ARG A 5 4.31 0.24 -6.10
CA ARG A 5 3.20 1.13 -6.37
C ARG A 5 1.93 0.30 -6.55
N MET A 6 0.85 0.72 -5.91
CA MET A 6 -0.49 0.18 -6.17
C MET A 6 -1.31 1.28 -6.84
N TYR A 7 -1.98 0.95 -7.92
CA TYR A 7 -2.70 1.91 -8.75
C TYR A 7 -3.97 1.28 -9.33
N THR A 8 -4.87 2.12 -9.80
CA THR A 8 -6.06 1.68 -10.53
C THR A 8 -5.77 1.76 -12.02
N ASP A 9 -5.92 0.64 -12.73
CA ASP A 9 -5.67 0.60 -14.17
C ASP A 9 -6.83 1.22 -14.97
N ALA A 10 -6.70 1.22 -16.31
CA ALA A 10 -7.69 1.84 -17.19
C ALA A 10 -9.07 1.17 -17.12
N GLU A 11 -9.13 -0.08 -16.64
CA GLU A 11 -10.37 -0.84 -16.50
C GLU A 11 -10.98 -0.72 -15.09
N GLY A 12 -10.37 0.05 -14.22
CA GLY A 12 -10.85 0.27 -12.86
C GLY A 12 -10.39 -0.77 -11.84
N HIS A 13 -9.42 -1.60 -12.19
CA HIS A 13 -8.90 -2.64 -11.30
C HIS A 13 -7.61 -2.21 -10.60
N ALA A 14 -7.51 -2.52 -9.31
CA ALA A 14 -6.28 -2.30 -8.56
C ALA A 14 -5.20 -3.26 -9.04
N ARG A 15 -3.99 -2.73 -9.23
CA ARG A 15 -2.81 -3.45 -9.65
C ARG A 15 -1.62 -3.02 -8.81
N TRP A 16 -0.54 -3.81 -8.86
CA TRP A 16 0.71 -3.41 -8.23
C TRP A 16 1.87 -3.60 -9.19
N GLU A 17 2.92 -2.82 -8.98
CA GLU A 17 4.18 -2.97 -9.71
C GLU A 17 5.35 -2.66 -8.78
N ALA A 18 6.49 -3.26 -9.06
CA ALA A 18 7.73 -2.89 -8.39
C ALA A 18 8.23 -1.56 -8.96
N VAL A 19 8.79 -0.73 -8.09
CA VAL A 19 9.36 0.57 -8.47
C VAL A 19 10.88 0.49 -8.35
N ASP A 20 11.56 0.74 -9.46
CA ASP A 20 13.01 0.89 -9.47
C ASP A 20 13.32 2.35 -9.10
N LEU A 21 13.90 2.55 -7.92
CA LEU A 21 14.19 3.91 -7.43
C LEU A 21 15.10 4.70 -8.37
N ALA A 22 16.01 4.01 -9.07
CA ALA A 22 16.89 4.68 -10.05
C ALA A 22 16.10 5.32 -11.21
N LYS A 23 14.86 4.85 -11.44
CA LYS A 23 13.97 5.34 -12.50
C LYS A 23 12.78 6.12 -11.95
N ALA A 24 12.81 6.46 -10.67
CA ALA A 24 11.74 7.18 -9.99
C ALA A 24 12.27 8.47 -9.37
N PRO A 25 12.59 9.47 -10.19
CA PRO A 25 13.22 10.71 -9.72
C PRO A 25 12.35 11.46 -8.71
N ASP A 26 11.02 11.37 -8.80
CA ASP A 26 10.12 12.01 -7.84
C ASP A 26 10.28 11.43 -6.44
N TRP A 27 10.46 10.14 -6.34
CA TRP A 27 10.65 9.47 -5.05
C TRP A 27 11.98 9.87 -4.41
N LEU A 28 13.02 10.05 -5.24
CA LEU A 28 14.35 10.43 -4.75
C LEU A 28 14.43 11.91 -4.38
N ALA A 29 13.74 12.76 -5.13
CA ALA A 29 13.72 14.20 -4.85
C ALA A 29 12.86 14.54 -3.62
N GLY A 30 11.83 13.73 -3.38
CA GLY A 30 10.90 13.92 -2.29
C GLY A 30 9.51 14.31 -2.78
N LEU A 31 8.50 13.82 -2.08
CA LEU A 31 7.10 14.11 -2.35
C LEU A 31 6.55 14.85 -1.15
N ASP A 32 5.86 15.97 -1.39
CA ASP A 32 5.25 16.73 -0.31
C ASP A 32 4.21 15.89 0.41
N SER A 33 4.29 15.86 1.73
CA SER A 33 3.43 15.06 2.59
C SER A 33 2.64 15.94 3.55
N THR A 34 1.51 15.40 4.04
CA THR A 34 0.63 16.11 4.97
C THR A 34 0.80 15.60 6.39
N THR A 35 0.57 14.31 6.60
CA THR A 35 0.59 13.71 7.94
C THR A 35 1.34 12.40 7.90
N ILE A 36 1.90 12.03 9.06
CA ILE A 36 2.40 10.68 9.30
C ILE A 36 1.54 10.10 10.41
N ARG A 37 0.93 8.93 10.13
CA ARG A 37 0.15 8.19 11.13
C ARG A 37 0.66 6.78 11.20
N PHE A 38 0.51 6.16 12.36
CA PHE A 38 0.86 4.76 12.53
C PHE A 38 -0.41 3.92 12.58
N GLY A 39 -0.38 2.79 11.88
CA GLY A 39 -1.48 1.86 11.85
C GLY A 39 -1.12 0.56 12.54
N VAL A 40 -2.10 -0.04 13.17
CA VAL A 40 -1.99 -1.38 13.77
C VAL A 40 -3.12 -2.22 13.20
N ARG A 41 -2.77 -3.33 12.59
CA ARG A 41 -3.77 -4.28 12.08
C ARG A 41 -3.58 -5.62 12.76
N GLU A 42 -4.62 -6.06 13.46
CA GLU A 42 -4.58 -7.33 14.16
C GLU A 42 -4.55 -8.50 13.18
N PRO A 43 -3.84 -9.60 13.52
CA PRO A 43 -3.74 -10.75 12.62
C PRO A 43 -5.08 -11.41 12.37
N GLY A 44 -5.29 -11.86 11.12
CA GLY A 44 -6.43 -12.67 10.75
C GLY A 44 -7.74 -11.90 10.51
N VAL A 45 -7.76 -10.60 10.75
CA VAL A 45 -8.95 -9.78 10.49
C VAL A 45 -8.92 -9.27 9.06
N LEU A 46 -9.84 -9.77 8.24
CA LEU A 46 -9.93 -9.37 6.84
C LEU A 46 -10.60 -8.00 6.71
N GLN A 47 -9.93 -7.08 6.07
CA GLN A 47 -10.56 -5.88 5.53
C GLN A 47 -10.97 -6.19 4.09
N ASN A 48 -12.27 -6.27 3.87
CA ASN A 48 -12.82 -6.66 2.59
C ASN A 48 -12.59 -5.58 1.52
N TRP A 49 -13.04 -5.80 0.31
CA TRP A 49 -12.81 -4.93 -0.82
C TRP A 49 -13.02 -3.45 -0.49
N HIS A 50 -11.99 -2.66 -0.71
CA HIS A 50 -12.01 -1.21 -0.48
C HIS A 50 -10.90 -0.57 -1.31
N PRO A 51 -11.12 0.63 -1.85
CA PRO A 51 -10.05 1.41 -2.44
C PRO A 51 -9.22 2.08 -1.36
N ALA A 52 -8.06 2.59 -1.71
CA ALA A 52 -7.26 3.40 -0.80
C ALA A 52 -8.04 4.67 -0.42
N PRO A 53 -8.02 5.08 0.85
CA PRO A 53 -8.77 6.27 1.28
C PRO A 53 -8.18 7.56 0.73
N GLN A 54 -6.91 7.54 0.42
CA GLN A 54 -6.18 8.66 -0.15
C GLN A 54 -4.89 8.15 -0.78
N ARG A 55 -4.26 8.99 -1.57
CA ARG A 55 -2.93 8.71 -2.10
C ARG A 55 -1.92 8.87 -0.97
N GLN A 56 -1.20 7.80 -0.64
CA GLN A 56 -0.31 7.77 0.51
C GLN A 56 0.78 6.72 0.35
N PHE A 57 1.88 6.90 1.07
CA PHE A 57 2.83 5.80 1.27
C PHE A 57 2.41 4.99 2.49
N VAL A 58 2.56 3.68 2.38
CA VAL A 58 2.44 2.75 3.50
C VAL A 58 3.74 1.97 3.61
N ILE A 59 4.42 2.11 4.73
CA ILE A 59 5.68 1.43 5.00
C ILE A 59 5.45 0.45 6.13
N ILE A 60 5.80 -0.82 5.92
CA ILE A 60 5.64 -1.84 6.95
C ILE A 60 6.85 -1.79 7.87
N LEU A 61 6.59 -1.63 9.17
CA LEU A 61 7.59 -1.61 10.22
C LEU A 61 7.77 -2.99 10.84
N SER A 62 6.68 -3.71 11.09
CA SER A 62 6.70 -5.09 11.59
C SER A 62 5.45 -5.83 11.15
N GLY A 63 5.52 -7.16 11.15
CA GLY A 63 4.44 -8.00 10.69
C GLY A 63 4.36 -8.07 9.16
N GLN A 64 3.29 -8.65 8.65
CA GLN A 64 3.09 -8.85 7.21
C GLN A 64 1.64 -8.54 6.83
N LEU A 65 1.45 -7.98 5.64
CA LEU A 65 0.12 -7.79 5.04
C LEU A 65 0.03 -8.59 3.75
N GLU A 66 -1.10 -9.28 3.56
CA GLU A 66 -1.45 -9.88 2.29
C GLU A 66 -2.52 -9.02 1.63
N ILE A 67 -2.25 -8.57 0.42
CA ILE A 67 -3.16 -7.78 -0.39
C ILE A 67 -3.73 -8.66 -1.48
N GLY A 68 -5.06 -8.71 -1.57
CA GLY A 68 -5.77 -9.46 -2.61
C GLY A 68 -6.29 -8.53 -3.70
N PHE A 69 -6.21 -9.00 -4.95
CA PHE A 69 -6.62 -8.26 -6.13
C PHE A 69 -7.77 -8.95 -6.85
N GLU A 70 -8.52 -8.22 -7.69
CA GLU A 70 -9.70 -8.74 -8.38
C GLU A 70 -9.39 -9.90 -9.33
N ASP A 71 -8.17 -9.97 -9.85
CA ASP A 71 -7.76 -11.08 -10.72
C ASP A 71 -7.48 -12.38 -9.96
N GLY A 72 -7.68 -12.37 -8.63
CA GLY A 72 -7.43 -13.52 -7.78
C GLY A 72 -6.00 -13.63 -7.28
N SER A 73 -5.10 -12.76 -7.73
CA SER A 73 -3.72 -12.75 -7.27
C SER A 73 -3.61 -12.12 -5.90
N ARG A 74 -2.50 -12.45 -5.22
CA ARG A 74 -2.19 -11.92 -3.88
C ARG A 74 -0.74 -11.53 -3.83
N LYS A 75 -0.46 -10.51 -3.03
CA LYS A 75 0.92 -10.05 -2.80
C LYS A 75 1.13 -9.83 -1.31
N VAL A 76 2.20 -10.41 -0.77
CA VAL A 76 2.58 -10.23 0.64
C VAL A 76 3.64 -9.14 0.73
N PHE A 77 3.38 -8.19 1.63
CA PHE A 77 4.34 -7.14 1.96
C PHE A 77 4.81 -7.35 3.40
N GLY A 78 6.08 -7.16 3.65
CA GLY A 78 6.71 -7.37 4.95
C GLY A 78 7.55 -6.18 5.40
N PRO A 79 8.26 -6.31 6.53
CA PRO A 79 9.04 -5.22 7.10
C PRO A 79 10.03 -4.63 6.11
N GLY A 80 10.03 -3.31 6.00
CA GLY A 80 10.89 -2.57 5.07
C GLY A 80 10.29 -2.37 3.70
N ASP A 81 9.15 -3.00 3.38
CA ASP A 81 8.46 -2.73 2.12
C ASP A 81 7.72 -1.39 2.18
N ALA A 82 7.96 -0.55 1.18
CA ALA A 82 7.30 0.74 1.04
C ALA A 82 6.39 0.71 -0.20
N ARG A 83 5.13 1.06 -0.01
CA ARG A 83 4.15 1.11 -1.11
C ARG A 83 3.64 2.53 -1.29
N LEU A 84 3.65 3.03 -2.51
CA LEU A 84 2.82 4.16 -2.89
C LEU A 84 1.44 3.61 -3.23
N VAL A 85 0.46 3.86 -2.37
CA VAL A 85 -0.90 3.35 -2.52
C VAL A 85 -1.75 4.45 -3.11
N GLU A 86 -2.14 4.29 -4.37
CA GLU A 86 -2.91 5.30 -5.09
C GLU A 86 -4.08 4.71 -5.90
N ASP A 87 -4.50 3.50 -5.53
CA ASP A 87 -5.72 2.87 -6.07
C ASP A 87 -6.95 3.40 -5.34
N THR A 88 -7.23 4.68 -5.55
CA THR A 88 -8.26 5.43 -4.81
C THR A 88 -9.66 5.31 -5.42
N THR A 89 -9.79 4.57 -6.51
CA THR A 89 -11.06 4.39 -7.22
C THR A 89 -11.34 2.92 -7.45
N GLY A 90 -12.59 2.60 -7.80
CA GLY A 90 -13.01 1.23 -8.09
C GLY A 90 -13.22 0.41 -6.83
N LYS A 91 -13.23 -0.90 -7.02
CA LYS A 91 -13.46 -1.87 -5.94
C LYS A 91 -12.27 -1.96 -4.98
N GLY A 92 -11.07 -1.66 -5.49
CA GLY A 92 -9.85 -1.68 -4.70
C GLY A 92 -9.30 -3.08 -4.47
N HIS A 93 -8.91 -3.34 -3.25
CA HIS A 93 -8.19 -4.54 -2.84
C HIS A 93 -8.69 -5.03 -1.48
N THR A 94 -8.25 -6.22 -1.09
CA THR A 94 -8.46 -6.75 0.27
C THR A 94 -7.15 -6.69 1.04
N THR A 95 -7.25 -6.62 2.37
CA THR A 95 -6.09 -6.55 3.25
C THR A 95 -6.29 -7.46 4.44
N ILE A 96 -5.30 -8.27 4.76
CA ILE A 96 -5.27 -9.09 5.96
C ILE A 96 -3.85 -9.15 6.51
N ALA A 97 -3.70 -9.00 7.82
CA ALA A 97 -2.41 -9.23 8.47
C ALA A 97 -2.21 -10.73 8.66
N LEU A 98 -1.04 -11.21 8.27
CA LEU A 98 -0.67 -12.62 8.38
C LEU A 98 0.10 -12.88 9.68
N GLY A 99 0.20 -14.16 10.05
CA GLY A 99 0.98 -14.60 11.21
C GLY A 99 0.27 -14.38 12.52
N ASN A 100 1.05 -14.28 13.59
CA ASN A 100 0.54 -14.19 14.96
C ASN A 100 0.71 -12.83 15.61
N GLU A 101 1.33 -11.89 14.89
CA GLU A 101 1.64 -10.55 15.40
C GLU A 101 0.88 -9.49 14.63
N PRO A 102 0.51 -8.40 15.28
CA PRO A 102 -0.08 -7.26 14.55
C PRO A 102 0.89 -6.73 13.50
N CYS A 103 0.35 -6.26 12.39
CA CYS A 103 1.14 -5.54 11.41
C CYS A 103 1.15 -4.06 11.76
N ILE A 104 2.34 -3.50 11.94
CA ILE A 104 2.54 -2.10 12.27
C ILE A 104 3.02 -1.38 11.01
N THR A 105 2.36 -0.27 10.68
CA THR A 105 2.69 0.52 9.49
C THR A 105 2.88 1.98 9.84
N ALA A 106 3.68 2.66 9.00
CA ALA A 106 3.71 4.11 8.94
C ALA A 106 2.98 4.54 7.67
N ASN A 107 1.97 5.37 7.81
CA ASN A 107 1.13 5.84 6.72
C ASN A 107 1.38 7.33 6.52
N ILE A 108 1.87 7.70 5.34
CA ILE A 108 2.29 9.06 5.03
C ILE A 108 1.40 9.58 3.90
N GLY A 109 0.47 10.47 4.26
CA GLY A 109 -0.42 11.09 3.28
C GLY A 109 0.32 12.05 2.37
N LEU A 110 0.01 12.07 1.09
CA LEU A 110 0.59 12.98 0.14
C LEU A 110 -0.26 14.22 0.00
N LYS A 111 0.39 15.37 -0.21
CA LYS A 111 -0.29 16.63 -0.44
C LYS A 111 -1.00 16.61 -1.79
N ASP A 112 -0.34 16.07 -2.82
CA ASP A 112 -0.91 15.92 -4.15
C ASP A 112 -1.77 14.65 -4.21
N GLN A 113 -3.07 14.83 -4.26
CA GLN A 113 -4.03 13.72 -4.35
C GLN A 113 -4.51 13.43 -5.78
N LYS A 114 -4.13 14.27 -6.73
CA LYS A 114 -4.49 14.15 -8.15
C LYS A 114 -5.97 13.89 -8.40
#